data_75e450e8b7922c07978c2085cd77b20b
#
_entry.id   75e450e8b7922c07978c2085cd77b20b
#
_cell.length_a   1.000
_cell.length_b   1.000
_cell.length_c   1.000
_cell.angle_alpha   90.00
_cell.angle_beta   90.00
_cell.angle_gamma   90.00
#
_symmetry.space_group_name_H-M   'P 1'
#
loop_
_entity.id
_entity.type
_entity.pdbx_description
1 polymer ?
#
loop_
_entity_poly.entity_id
_entity_poly.type
_entity_poly.pdbx_seq_one_letter_code
_entity_poly.pdbx_strand_id
1 'polypeptide(L)'
;MMYHPYTQSIINDLASGHVEMGFAVEIMAPSAPVRVHTGVGEVVINSQLYLGLGSLGSISPSKSDGSTSPKDITLSLALIDSSMLALALNEKMVGSQVQIVMFTYGADWQVKSTAVAFAGKITSVSAVTGDENTVNYSCANELEGWQSICSWRYTEDSHLLRYPGDHGLRCVGEMSERTIYWGSSKDSPPFVYGS
;
A
#
# COMPACT_ATOMS: atom_id res chain seq x y z
N MET A 1 13.36 6.74 -25.93
CA MET A 1 13.55 5.47 -25.24
C MET A 1 12.24 5.15 -24.52
N MET A 2 11.49 4.14 -24.91
CA MET A 2 10.23 3.79 -24.24
C MET A 2 10.57 3.18 -22.87
N TYR A 3 10.14 3.80 -21.79
CA TYR A 3 10.31 3.25 -20.46
C TYR A 3 9.29 2.13 -20.26
N HIS A 4 9.75 0.89 -20.19
CA HIS A 4 8.90 -0.24 -19.83
C HIS A 4 9.00 -0.52 -18.33
N PRO A 5 7.87 -0.67 -17.63
CA PRO A 5 7.87 -0.98 -16.21
C PRO A 5 8.36 -2.40 -15.89
N TYR A 6 8.43 -3.26 -16.90
CA TYR A 6 8.82 -4.65 -16.75
C TYR A 6 10.30 -4.87 -17.09
N THR A 7 10.90 -5.87 -16.44
CA THR A 7 12.27 -6.30 -16.73
C THR A 7 12.40 -6.84 -18.16
N GLN A 8 13.56 -6.66 -18.80
CA GLN A 8 13.79 -7.14 -20.16
C GLN A 8 13.58 -8.64 -20.28
N SER A 9 13.83 -9.41 -19.21
CA SER A 9 13.60 -10.85 -19.16
C SER A 9 12.13 -11.21 -19.40
N ILE A 10 11.22 -10.54 -18.67
CA ILE A 10 9.76 -10.75 -18.84
C ILE A 10 9.31 -10.30 -20.23
N ILE A 11 9.81 -9.19 -20.75
CA ILE A 11 9.48 -8.72 -22.10
C ILE A 11 9.86 -9.77 -23.14
N ASN A 12 11.03 -10.37 -23.02
CA ASN A 12 11.50 -11.43 -23.93
C ASN A 12 10.65 -12.69 -23.80
N ASP A 13 10.26 -13.07 -22.58
CA ASP A 13 9.40 -14.21 -22.35
C ASP A 13 8.01 -14.00 -22.98
N LEU A 14 7.40 -12.83 -22.77
CA LEU A 14 6.11 -12.47 -23.38
C LEU A 14 6.17 -12.43 -24.93
N ALA A 15 7.31 -12.07 -25.49
CA ALA A 15 7.52 -12.03 -26.94
C ALA A 15 7.73 -13.42 -27.55
N SER A 16 7.95 -14.48 -26.77
CA SER A 16 8.23 -15.84 -27.25
C SER A 16 7.02 -16.56 -27.83
N GLY A 17 5.82 -16.00 -27.74
CA GLY A 17 4.58 -16.50 -28.37
C GLY A 17 3.83 -17.56 -27.56
N HIS A 18 4.47 -18.24 -26.60
CA HIS A 18 3.82 -19.14 -25.63
C HIS A 18 4.52 -18.98 -24.29
N VAL A 19 3.79 -18.44 -23.31
CA VAL A 19 4.30 -18.20 -21.97
C VAL A 19 3.26 -18.63 -20.94
N GLU A 20 3.68 -19.45 -20.02
CA GLU A 20 2.91 -19.73 -18.82
C GLU A 20 3.27 -18.71 -17.76
N MET A 21 2.26 -17.99 -17.26
CA MET A 21 2.43 -16.91 -16.30
C MET A 21 1.48 -17.04 -15.11
N GLY A 22 1.90 -16.50 -13.99
CA GLY A 22 1.09 -16.40 -12.80
C GLY A 22 1.28 -15.06 -12.10
N PHE A 23 0.40 -14.82 -11.14
CA PHE A 23 0.51 -13.69 -10.25
C PHE A 23 0.69 -14.18 -8.82
N ALA A 24 1.58 -13.54 -8.09
CA ALA A 24 1.78 -13.76 -6.67
C ALA A 24 1.49 -12.47 -5.92
N VAL A 25 0.94 -12.61 -4.75
CA VAL A 25 0.60 -11.49 -3.86
C VAL A 25 1.33 -11.68 -2.55
N GLU A 26 2.02 -10.66 -2.11
CA GLU A 26 2.63 -10.56 -0.80
C GLU A 26 1.98 -9.42 -0.02
N ILE A 27 1.44 -9.74 1.15
CA ILE A 27 0.85 -8.79 2.08
C ILE A 27 1.71 -8.78 3.33
N MET A 28 2.28 -7.63 3.68
CA MET A 28 3.05 -7.43 4.90
C MET A 28 2.12 -7.19 6.08
N ALA A 29 1.48 -8.26 6.56
CA ALA A 29 0.63 -8.19 7.74
C ALA A 29 1.47 -7.96 9.01
N PRO A 30 0.89 -7.36 10.08
CA PRO A 30 1.62 -7.02 11.30
C PRO A 30 2.28 -8.21 12.00
N SER A 31 1.65 -9.38 11.99
CA SER A 31 2.17 -10.58 12.65
C SER A 31 3.14 -11.37 11.78
N ALA A 32 2.79 -11.59 10.51
CA ALA A 32 3.61 -12.33 9.56
C ALA A 32 3.21 -12.00 8.11
N PRO A 33 4.14 -12.03 7.15
CA PRO A 33 3.81 -11.81 5.75
C PRO A 33 2.95 -12.96 5.21
N VAL A 34 1.86 -12.60 4.53
CA VAL A 34 0.98 -13.54 3.81
C VAL A 34 1.42 -13.57 2.35
N ARG A 35 1.76 -14.77 1.85
CA ARG A 35 2.25 -14.98 0.49
C ARG A 35 1.42 -16.02 -0.22
N VAL A 36 0.76 -15.61 -1.28
CA VAL A 36 -0.13 -16.47 -2.05
C VAL A 36 0.08 -16.27 -3.55
N HIS A 37 -0.29 -17.25 -4.36
CA HIS A 37 -0.24 -17.12 -5.82
C HIS A 37 -1.46 -17.76 -6.49
N THR A 38 -1.72 -17.39 -7.74
CA THR A 38 -2.90 -17.82 -8.50
C THR A 38 -2.84 -19.26 -9.01
N GLY A 39 -1.69 -19.93 -8.89
CA GLY A 39 -1.52 -21.35 -9.28
C GLY A 39 -1.89 -22.31 -8.17
N VAL A 40 -1.58 -23.58 -8.37
CA VAL A 40 -1.78 -24.68 -7.43
C VAL A 40 -0.43 -25.12 -6.86
N GLY A 41 -0.40 -25.53 -5.59
CA GLY A 41 0.82 -25.99 -4.94
C GLY A 41 1.67 -24.89 -4.35
N GLU A 42 2.95 -25.15 -4.18
CA GLU A 42 3.91 -24.23 -3.60
C GLU A 42 4.88 -23.74 -4.68
N VAL A 43 5.15 -22.44 -4.68
CA VAL A 43 6.10 -21.81 -5.61
C VAL A 43 7.06 -20.94 -4.83
N VAL A 44 8.35 -21.04 -5.18
CA VAL A 44 9.40 -20.20 -4.58
C VAL A 44 9.70 -19.03 -5.51
N ILE A 45 9.49 -17.80 -5.03
CA ILE A 45 9.78 -16.55 -5.74
C ILE A 45 10.72 -15.73 -4.88
N ASN A 46 11.86 -15.33 -5.42
CA ASN A 46 12.87 -14.53 -4.70
C ASN A 46 13.26 -15.16 -3.33
N SER A 47 13.42 -16.47 -3.28
CA SER A 47 13.73 -17.24 -2.06
C SER A 47 12.63 -17.20 -0.99
N GLN A 48 11.40 -16.81 -1.34
CA GLN A 48 10.24 -16.82 -0.48
C GLN A 48 9.21 -17.84 -0.99
N LEU A 49 8.58 -18.56 -0.07
CA LEU A 49 7.56 -19.56 -0.38
C LEU A 49 6.20 -18.89 -0.53
N TYR A 50 5.49 -19.17 -1.62
CA TYR A 50 4.14 -18.73 -1.89
C TYR A 50 3.21 -19.94 -1.99
N LEU A 51 2.05 -19.87 -1.36
CA LEU A 51 1.04 -20.92 -1.36
C LEU A 51 0.02 -20.68 -2.47
N GLY A 52 -0.28 -21.73 -3.24
CA GLY A 52 -1.26 -21.64 -4.32
C GLY A 52 -2.70 -21.60 -3.80
N LEU A 53 -3.46 -20.64 -4.27
CA LEU A 53 -4.91 -20.51 -4.01
C LEU A 53 -5.76 -21.19 -5.10
N GLY A 54 -5.15 -21.63 -6.19
CA GLY A 54 -5.87 -22.17 -7.35
C GLY A 54 -6.80 -21.14 -7.97
N SER A 55 -8.03 -21.56 -8.30
CA SER A 55 -9.08 -20.69 -8.87
C SER A 55 -9.76 -19.78 -7.84
N LEU A 56 -9.34 -19.86 -6.58
CA LEU A 56 -10.00 -19.17 -5.47
C LEU A 56 -9.51 -17.75 -5.22
N GLY A 57 -8.55 -17.28 -6.01
CA GLY A 57 -8.05 -15.91 -5.93
C GLY A 57 -8.30 -15.15 -7.23
N SER A 58 -8.75 -13.91 -7.13
CA SER A 58 -8.85 -13.01 -8.28
C SER A 58 -8.26 -11.65 -7.99
N ILE A 59 -7.67 -11.06 -9.04
CA ILE A 59 -7.09 -9.72 -9.02
C ILE A 59 -7.88 -8.89 -10.03
N SER A 60 -8.44 -7.75 -9.61
CA SER A 60 -9.12 -6.87 -10.55
C SER A 60 -8.14 -6.27 -11.57
N PRO A 61 -8.60 -5.95 -12.78
CA PRO A 61 -7.75 -5.30 -13.77
C PRO A 61 -7.22 -3.96 -13.25
N SER A 62 -5.92 -3.75 -13.39
CA SER A 62 -5.29 -2.45 -13.16
C SER A 62 -5.20 -1.68 -14.47
N LYS A 63 -5.63 -0.40 -14.46
CA LYS A 63 -5.49 0.49 -15.61
C LYS A 63 -4.42 1.53 -15.30
N SER A 64 -3.48 1.72 -16.21
CA SER A 64 -2.52 2.82 -16.15
C SER A 64 -2.80 3.77 -17.32
N ASP A 65 -3.29 4.97 -17.02
CA ASP A 65 -3.66 6.00 -18.00
C ASP A 65 -2.72 7.21 -17.96
N GLY A 66 -1.61 7.10 -17.21
CA GLY A 66 -0.65 8.19 -17.04
C GLY A 66 -1.15 9.34 -16.17
N SER A 67 -2.34 9.22 -15.56
CA SER A 67 -2.84 10.24 -14.61
C SER A 67 -2.18 10.08 -13.25
N THR A 68 -2.13 11.18 -12.49
CA THR A 68 -1.66 11.21 -11.09
C THR A 68 -2.72 10.79 -10.08
N SER A 69 -3.87 10.30 -10.55
CA SER A 69 -4.93 9.80 -9.68
C SER A 69 -4.54 8.47 -9.05
N PRO A 70 -4.93 8.23 -7.79
CA PRO A 70 -4.77 6.91 -7.17
C PRO A 70 -5.42 5.82 -8.02
N LYS A 71 -4.78 4.67 -8.09
CA LYS A 71 -5.30 3.49 -8.78
C LYS A 71 -5.62 2.44 -7.73
N ASP A 72 -6.86 2.01 -7.73
CA ASP A 72 -7.34 0.98 -6.83
C ASP A 72 -7.32 -0.37 -7.51
N ILE A 73 -6.86 -1.37 -6.78
CA ILE A 73 -6.93 -2.78 -7.16
C ILE A 73 -7.68 -3.52 -6.07
N THR A 74 -8.61 -4.37 -6.47
CA THR A 74 -9.29 -5.28 -5.55
C THR A 74 -8.67 -6.67 -5.67
N LEU A 75 -8.23 -7.20 -4.55
CA LEU A 75 -7.79 -8.58 -4.40
C LEU A 75 -8.89 -9.36 -3.71
N SER A 76 -9.46 -10.35 -4.37
CA SER A 76 -10.43 -11.25 -3.77
C SER A 76 -9.75 -12.58 -3.51
N LEU A 77 -9.66 -12.96 -2.24
CA LEU A 77 -9.10 -14.23 -1.80
C LEU A 77 -10.23 -15.08 -1.23
N ALA A 78 -10.52 -16.20 -1.89
CA ALA A 78 -11.41 -17.19 -1.29
C ALA A 78 -10.63 -17.97 -0.22
N LEU A 79 -11.18 -18.05 0.95
CA LEU A 79 -10.53 -18.66 2.11
C LEU A 79 -10.99 -20.08 2.28
N ILE A 80 -10.09 -21.02 2.05
CA ILE A 80 -10.33 -22.44 2.31
C ILE A 80 -10.21 -22.73 3.81
N ASP A 81 -9.39 -21.93 4.52
CA ASP A 81 -9.07 -22.18 5.92
C ASP A 81 -9.62 -21.08 6.84
N SER A 82 -10.30 -21.49 7.89
CA SER A 82 -10.83 -20.61 8.93
C SER A 82 -9.75 -19.85 9.69
N SER A 83 -8.52 -20.36 9.73
CA SER A 83 -7.38 -19.66 10.35
C SER A 83 -6.99 -18.41 9.59
N MET A 84 -6.99 -18.44 8.26
CA MET A 84 -6.74 -17.25 7.42
C MET A 84 -7.87 -16.23 7.52
N LEU A 85 -9.12 -16.68 7.64
CA LEU A 85 -10.25 -15.78 7.88
C LEU A 85 -10.10 -15.08 9.24
N ALA A 86 -9.76 -15.82 10.28
CA ALA A 86 -9.54 -15.27 11.61
C ALA A 86 -8.40 -14.23 11.61
N LEU A 87 -7.31 -14.50 10.90
CA LEU A 87 -6.20 -13.56 10.73
C LEU A 87 -6.67 -12.27 10.04
N ALA A 88 -7.39 -12.41 8.94
CA ALA A 88 -7.91 -11.26 8.16
C ALA A 88 -8.89 -10.39 8.94
N LEU A 89 -9.68 -10.99 9.85
CA LEU A 89 -10.67 -10.28 10.67
C LEU A 89 -10.11 -9.72 11.98
N ASN A 90 -9.11 -10.39 12.57
CA ASN A 90 -8.56 -10.01 13.87
C ASN A 90 -7.39 -9.03 13.77
N GLU A 91 -6.68 -9.00 12.65
CA GLU A 91 -5.56 -8.10 12.47
C GLU A 91 -5.96 -6.81 11.76
N LYS A 92 -5.31 -5.71 12.18
CA LYS A 92 -5.44 -4.43 11.49
C LYS A 92 -4.66 -4.47 10.18
N MET A 93 -5.27 -5.04 9.15
CA MET A 93 -4.67 -5.16 7.81
C MET A 93 -4.62 -3.84 7.05
N VAL A 94 -5.52 -2.90 7.36
CA VAL A 94 -5.55 -1.56 6.73
C VAL A 94 -4.25 -0.81 7.00
N GLY A 95 -3.61 -0.32 5.93
CA GLY A 95 -2.31 0.33 5.97
C GLY A 95 -1.13 -0.61 5.72
N SER A 96 -1.34 -1.94 5.71
CA SER A 96 -0.31 -2.92 5.37
C SER A 96 0.12 -2.79 3.91
N GLN A 97 1.41 -2.99 3.66
CA GLN A 97 1.95 -2.97 2.30
C GLN A 97 1.54 -4.23 1.54
N VAL A 98 1.22 -4.04 0.26
CA VAL A 98 0.87 -5.10 -0.68
C VAL A 98 1.75 -5.00 -1.91
N GLN A 99 2.28 -6.12 -2.35
CA GLN A 99 3.00 -6.22 -3.60
C GLN A 99 2.42 -7.35 -4.44
N ILE A 100 2.14 -7.05 -5.71
CA ILE A 100 1.73 -8.05 -6.70
C ILE A 100 2.89 -8.25 -7.64
N VAL A 101 3.34 -9.49 -7.73
CA VAL A 101 4.44 -9.91 -8.59
C VAL A 101 3.89 -10.77 -9.71
N MET A 102 4.17 -10.40 -10.94
CA MET A 102 3.96 -11.24 -12.10
C MET A 102 5.20 -12.12 -12.29
N PHE A 103 5.01 -13.39 -12.55
CA PHE A 103 6.10 -14.32 -12.80
C PHE A 103 5.80 -15.23 -13.98
N THR A 104 6.85 -15.72 -14.62
CA THR A 104 6.78 -16.67 -15.73
C THR A 104 7.41 -17.99 -15.33
N TYR A 105 6.85 -19.09 -15.83
CA TYR A 105 7.42 -20.42 -15.65
C TYR A 105 8.40 -20.77 -16.76
N GLY A 106 9.45 -21.49 -16.40
CA GLY A 106 10.32 -22.20 -17.34
C GLY A 106 9.73 -23.55 -17.77
N ALA A 107 10.42 -24.24 -18.65
CA ALA A 107 10.04 -25.58 -19.09
C ALA A 107 10.10 -26.63 -17.97
N ASP A 108 10.81 -26.34 -16.91
CA ASP A 108 10.96 -27.14 -15.70
C ASP A 108 9.94 -26.81 -14.60
N TRP A 109 8.93 -25.96 -14.91
CA TRP A 109 7.93 -25.46 -13.98
C TRP A 109 8.52 -24.64 -12.82
N GLN A 110 9.76 -24.21 -12.94
CA GLN A 110 10.37 -23.29 -12.00
C GLN A 110 10.13 -21.84 -12.44
N VAL A 111 10.14 -20.92 -11.47
CA VAL A 111 10.02 -19.49 -11.78
C VAL A 111 11.27 -19.03 -12.54
N LYS A 112 11.07 -18.54 -13.76
CA LYS A 112 12.12 -18.09 -14.66
C LYS A 112 12.38 -16.59 -14.53
N SER A 113 11.31 -15.80 -14.56
CA SER A 113 11.37 -14.34 -14.53
C SER A 113 10.31 -13.76 -13.63
N THR A 114 10.60 -12.63 -12.99
CA THR A 114 9.66 -11.94 -12.10
C THR A 114 9.66 -10.44 -12.38
N ALA A 115 8.48 -9.81 -12.24
CA ALA A 115 8.37 -8.36 -12.23
C ALA A 115 7.28 -7.92 -11.26
N VAL A 116 7.48 -6.77 -10.63
CA VAL A 116 6.46 -6.14 -9.80
C VAL A 116 5.41 -5.51 -10.72
N ALA A 117 4.19 -6.01 -10.65
CA ALA A 117 3.05 -5.49 -11.40
C ALA A 117 2.34 -4.34 -10.65
N PHE A 118 2.30 -4.43 -9.33
CA PHE A 118 1.69 -3.42 -8.47
C PHE A 118 2.37 -3.40 -7.11
N ALA A 119 2.52 -2.21 -6.54
CA ALA A 119 2.91 -1.99 -5.15
C ALA A 119 2.03 -0.89 -4.54
N GLY A 120 1.55 -1.12 -3.34
CA GLY A 120 0.64 -0.19 -2.67
C GLY A 120 0.34 -0.58 -1.24
N LYS A 121 -0.78 -0.07 -0.72
CA LYS A 121 -1.26 -0.32 0.64
C LYS A 121 -2.71 -0.74 0.63
N ILE A 122 -3.11 -1.54 1.61
CA ILE A 122 -4.51 -1.89 1.85
C ILE A 122 -5.23 -0.66 2.41
N THR A 123 -6.29 -0.24 1.73
CA THR A 123 -7.17 0.88 2.14
C THR A 123 -8.42 0.39 2.85
N SER A 124 -8.96 -0.75 2.43
CA SER A 124 -10.10 -1.36 3.10
C SER A 124 -10.08 -2.88 2.99
N VAL A 125 -10.74 -3.53 3.94
CA VAL A 125 -10.93 -4.98 3.98
C VAL A 125 -12.39 -5.26 4.18
N SER A 126 -12.97 -6.13 3.36
CA SER A 126 -14.33 -6.63 3.52
C SER A 126 -14.36 -8.15 3.43
N ALA A 127 -15.09 -8.79 4.30
CA ALA A 127 -15.32 -10.23 4.28
C ALA A 127 -16.77 -10.51 3.88
N VAL A 128 -16.95 -11.43 2.96
CA VAL A 128 -18.25 -11.95 2.55
C VAL A 128 -18.32 -13.40 2.99
N THR A 129 -19.30 -13.71 3.83
CA THR A 129 -19.55 -15.06 4.32
C THR A 129 -20.83 -15.58 3.65
N GLY A 130 -20.73 -16.73 3.00
CA GLY A 130 -21.84 -17.35 2.26
C GLY A 130 -21.45 -18.76 1.84
N ASP A 131 -21.88 -19.18 0.67
CA ASP A 131 -21.49 -20.48 0.08
C ASP A 131 -19.98 -20.58 -0.14
N GLU A 132 -19.33 -19.45 -0.41
CA GLU A 132 -17.88 -19.29 -0.44
C GLU A 132 -17.47 -18.12 0.48
N ASN A 133 -16.56 -18.40 1.41
CA ASN A 133 -15.99 -17.35 2.26
C ASN A 133 -14.91 -16.61 1.49
N THR A 134 -15.13 -15.33 1.19
CA THR A 134 -14.16 -14.49 0.49
C THR A 134 -13.79 -13.27 1.30
N VAL A 135 -12.51 -12.92 1.26
CA VAL A 135 -12.01 -11.64 1.77
C VAL A 135 -11.55 -10.79 0.61
N ASN A 136 -12.09 -9.59 0.53
CA ASN A 136 -11.74 -8.61 -0.48
C ASN A 136 -10.87 -7.53 0.15
N TYR A 137 -9.69 -7.33 -0.39
CA TYR A 137 -8.76 -6.28 -0.02
C TYR A 137 -8.78 -5.20 -1.11
N SER A 138 -9.20 -3.99 -0.77
CA SER A 138 -8.99 -2.84 -1.65
C SER A 138 -7.60 -2.29 -1.39
N CYS A 139 -6.81 -2.18 -2.45
CA CYS A 139 -5.43 -1.72 -2.37
C CYS A 139 -5.28 -0.50 -3.27
N ALA A 140 -4.67 0.56 -2.76
CA ALA A 140 -4.33 1.74 -3.53
C ALA A 140 -2.82 1.88 -3.67
N ASN A 141 -2.37 2.49 -4.75
CA ASN A 141 -0.96 2.78 -4.96
C ASN A 141 -0.48 3.91 -4.03
N GLU A 142 0.82 4.21 -4.04
CA GLU A 142 1.43 5.23 -3.18
C GLU A 142 0.86 6.64 -3.39
N LEU A 143 0.22 6.92 -4.55
CA LEU A 143 -0.40 8.22 -4.84
C LEU A 143 -1.61 8.51 -3.93
N GLU A 144 -2.22 7.49 -3.34
CA GLU A 144 -3.26 7.65 -2.30
C GLU A 144 -2.74 8.46 -1.10
N GLY A 145 -1.47 8.28 -0.74
CA GLY A 145 -0.83 9.05 0.32
C GLY A 145 -0.78 10.55 0.07
N TRP A 146 -0.80 10.98 -1.19
CA TRP A 146 -0.81 12.40 -1.56
C TRP A 146 -2.19 13.05 -1.38
N GLN A 147 -3.26 12.25 -1.46
CA GLN A 147 -4.62 12.71 -1.24
C GLN A 147 -5.06 12.57 0.21
N SER A 148 -4.33 11.79 1.01
CA SER A 148 -4.64 11.65 2.42
C SER A 148 -4.30 12.92 3.20
N ILE A 149 -5.23 13.34 4.05
CA ILE A 149 -5.01 14.49 4.94
C ILE A 149 -3.93 14.10 5.95
N CYS A 150 -2.88 14.92 6.01
CA CYS A 150 -1.87 14.79 7.04
C CYS A 150 -2.51 15.08 8.41
N SER A 151 -2.43 14.14 9.35
CA SER A 151 -2.94 14.31 10.71
C SER A 151 -2.10 15.28 11.55
N TRP A 152 -0.93 15.66 11.09
CA TRP A 152 -0.02 16.56 11.77
C TRP A 152 -0.56 18.00 11.68
N ARG A 153 -0.70 18.62 12.83
CA ARG A 153 -1.10 20.03 12.92
C ARG A 153 0.12 20.87 13.29
N TYR A 154 0.10 22.12 12.82
CA TYR A 154 1.12 23.10 13.16
C TYR A 154 0.80 23.71 14.54
N THR A 155 0.86 22.87 15.59
CA THR A 155 0.59 23.21 16.98
C THR A 155 1.69 22.64 17.88
N GLU A 156 1.90 23.25 19.06
CA GLU A 156 2.88 22.76 20.03
C GLU A 156 2.63 21.30 20.42
N ASP A 157 1.40 20.92 20.74
CA ASP A 157 1.05 19.56 21.14
C ASP A 157 1.40 18.53 20.08
N SER A 158 1.06 18.82 18.82
CA SER A 158 1.38 17.94 17.69
C SER A 158 2.90 17.83 17.45
N HIS A 159 3.62 18.90 17.72
CA HIS A 159 5.08 18.95 17.60
C HIS A 159 5.76 18.16 18.72
N LEU A 160 5.34 18.36 19.97
CA LEU A 160 5.89 17.66 21.13
C LEU A 160 5.72 16.14 21.07
N LEU A 161 4.62 15.64 20.47
CA LEU A 161 4.41 14.21 20.25
C LEU A 161 5.52 13.60 19.36
N ARG A 162 6.08 14.38 18.45
CA ARG A 162 7.10 13.93 17.52
C ARG A 162 8.51 14.24 18.01
N TYR A 163 8.68 15.39 18.65
CA TYR A 163 9.95 15.90 19.16
C TYR A 163 9.78 16.33 20.63
N PRO A 164 9.81 15.36 21.56
CA PRO A 164 9.66 15.64 22.97
C PRO A 164 10.71 16.65 23.47
N GLY A 165 10.26 17.73 24.09
CA GLY A 165 11.13 18.79 24.62
C GLY A 165 11.45 19.92 23.63
N ASP A 166 11.00 19.86 22.38
CA ASP A 166 11.14 20.96 21.44
C ASP A 166 9.91 21.89 21.46
N HIS A 167 10.07 23.06 22.03
CA HIS A 167 9.03 24.09 22.19
C HIS A 167 9.03 25.13 21.05
N GLY A 168 9.60 24.82 19.89
CA GLY A 168 9.71 25.77 18.77
C GLY A 168 8.36 26.29 18.25
N LEU A 169 7.26 25.55 18.46
CA LEU A 169 5.91 25.94 18.04
C LEU A 169 5.04 26.51 19.18
N ARG A 170 5.62 26.80 20.35
CA ARG A 170 4.88 27.32 21.52
C ARG A 170 4.07 28.58 21.22
N CYS A 171 4.61 29.48 20.40
CA CYS A 171 3.97 30.75 20.11
C CYS A 171 2.92 30.68 18.99
N VAL A 172 2.76 29.56 18.30
CA VAL A 172 1.87 29.45 17.11
C VAL A 172 0.41 29.68 17.49
N GLY A 173 -0.06 29.15 18.62
CA GLY A 173 -1.43 29.35 19.11
C GLY A 173 -1.73 30.80 19.39
N GLU A 174 -0.83 31.50 20.07
CA GLU A 174 -0.98 32.92 20.43
C GLU A 174 -0.90 33.83 19.17
N MET A 175 -0.05 33.47 18.20
CA MET A 175 0.12 34.25 16.98
C MET A 175 -1.08 34.15 16.03
N SER A 176 -1.85 33.06 16.08
CA SER A 176 -3.01 32.86 15.23
C SER A 176 -4.15 33.86 15.52
N GLU A 177 -4.23 34.36 16.74
CA GLU A 177 -5.26 35.31 17.18
C GLU A 177 -4.79 36.78 17.19
N ARG A 178 -3.51 37.02 16.86
CA ARG A 178 -2.95 38.37 16.85
C ARG A 178 -2.94 38.98 15.48
N THR A 179 -3.43 40.23 15.42
CA THR A 179 -3.28 41.06 14.22
C THR A 179 -1.86 41.65 14.20
N ILE A 180 -1.09 41.30 13.15
CA ILE A 180 0.26 41.82 12.96
C ILE A 180 0.19 43.02 11.99
N TYR A 181 0.59 44.18 12.47
CA TYR A 181 0.67 45.39 11.66
C TYR A 181 2.04 45.51 11.02
N TRP A 182 2.12 45.35 9.71
CA TRP A 182 3.37 45.53 8.95
C TRP A 182 3.61 47.02 8.64
N GLY A 183 4.70 47.56 9.15
CA GLY A 183 5.15 48.90 8.81
C GLY A 183 4.52 50.08 9.57
N SER A 184 3.66 49.83 10.57
CA SER A 184 3.14 50.86 11.48
C SER A 184 3.67 50.66 12.87
N SER A 185 4.49 51.59 13.37
CA SER A 185 4.93 51.63 14.75
C SER A 185 3.91 52.33 15.71
N LYS A 186 2.86 52.96 15.11
CA LYS A 186 1.97 53.85 15.85
C LYS A 186 0.79 53.20 16.53
N ASP A 187 0.34 52.04 16.03
CA ASP A 187 -0.88 51.35 16.52
C ASP A 187 -0.65 49.87 16.86
N SER A 188 0.58 49.41 16.89
CA SER A 188 0.88 48.04 17.29
C SER A 188 0.97 47.93 18.81
N PRO A 189 0.18 47.03 19.43
CA PRO A 189 0.36 46.78 20.85
C PRO A 189 1.78 46.24 21.14
N PRO A 190 2.39 46.60 22.28
CA PRO A 190 3.72 46.12 22.63
C PRO A 190 3.74 44.59 22.67
N PHE A 191 4.79 44.00 22.11
CA PHE A 191 4.98 42.56 22.15
C PHE A 191 5.41 42.15 23.57
N VAL A 192 4.55 41.46 24.29
CA VAL A 192 4.86 40.96 25.64
C VAL A 192 5.13 39.47 25.54
N TYR A 193 6.36 39.08 25.77
CA TYR A 193 6.69 37.66 25.96
C TYR A 193 6.14 37.24 27.32
N GLY A 194 5.20 36.30 27.32
CA GLY A 194 4.79 35.67 28.56
C GLY A 194 5.97 34.88 29.15
N SER A 195 6.29 35.13 30.38
CA SER A 195 7.30 34.44 31.19
C SER A 195 6.88 33.01 31.48
#